data_1ee2a1e3fbe5cc1e2217ed27cdaa8526
#
_entry.id   1ee2a1e3fbe5cc1e2217ed27cdaa8526
#
_cell.length_a   1.000
_cell.length_b   1.000
_cell.length_c   1.000
_cell.angle_alpha   90.00
_cell.angle_beta   90.00
_cell.angle_gamma   90.00
#
_symmetry.space_group_name_H-M   'P 1'
#
loop_
_entity.id
_entity.type
_entity.pdbx_description
1 polymer ?
#
loop_
_entity_poly.entity_id
_entity_poly.type
_entity_poly.pdbx_seq_one_letter_code
_entity_poly.pdbx_strand_id
1 'polypeptide(L)'
;VLGAAFFAIPNIACKIIGILLLFLWFIMDCSDGEVARYTQTFSRYGKEIDYLAHILDHPCVNLSMWYTYVQISTYNIYIISALFITLISAELITRNLIIMEVYDKDKKAKNDKVFKPSWMKWLFLQIVYFPNIVLFLPIIILGDYVGLYNSSYILAFIVAANLLNTANMYRKTLKKCYKAL
;
A
#
# COMPACT_ATOMS: atom_id res chain seq x y z
N VAL A 1 9.62 8.65 -2.16
CA VAL A 1 10.45 9.16 -1.04
C VAL A 1 10.24 10.66 -0.80
N LEU A 2 10.36 11.57 -1.82
CA LEU A 2 10.18 13.02 -1.63
C LEU A 2 8.80 13.37 -1.04
N GLY A 3 7.72 12.78 -1.55
CA GLY A 3 6.38 13.00 -1.03
C GLY A 3 6.26 12.65 0.46
N ALA A 4 6.87 11.55 0.89
CA ALA A 4 6.93 11.14 2.28
C ALA A 4 7.71 12.16 3.15
N ALA A 5 8.84 12.66 2.65
CA ALA A 5 9.64 13.66 3.36
C ALA A 5 8.86 14.96 3.57
N PHE A 6 8.17 15.48 2.53
CA PHE A 6 7.31 16.65 2.66
C PHE A 6 6.14 16.40 3.62
N PHE A 7 5.53 15.22 3.60
CA PHE A 7 4.42 14.89 4.49
C PHE A 7 4.83 14.83 5.97
N ALA A 8 6.07 14.46 6.26
CA ALA A 8 6.61 14.45 7.63
C ALA A 8 6.78 15.85 8.23
N ILE A 9 6.95 16.91 7.43
CA ILE A 9 7.16 18.28 7.94
C ILE A 9 5.89 18.76 8.67
N PRO A 10 5.99 19.31 9.89
CA PRO A 10 4.85 19.79 10.69
C PRO A 10 4.28 21.11 10.17
N ASN A 11 3.92 21.14 8.91
CA ASN A 11 3.32 22.29 8.22
C ASN A 11 2.28 21.78 7.23
N ILE A 12 1.07 22.37 7.27
CA ILE A 12 -0.07 21.94 6.44
C ILE A 12 0.22 22.05 4.95
N ALA A 13 0.89 23.11 4.49
CA ALA A 13 1.23 23.29 3.09
C ALA A 13 2.21 22.19 2.62
N CYS A 14 3.23 21.88 3.45
CA CYS A 14 4.17 20.81 3.17
C CYS A 14 3.47 19.44 3.09
N LYS A 15 2.52 19.16 3.99
CA LYS A 15 1.74 17.92 3.97
C LYS A 15 0.88 17.80 2.71
N ILE A 16 0.25 18.88 2.26
CA ILE A 16 -0.53 18.91 1.01
C ILE A 16 0.41 18.66 -0.19
N ILE A 17 1.56 19.33 -0.25
CA ILE A 17 2.56 19.08 -1.30
C ILE A 17 3.02 17.62 -1.25
N GLY A 18 3.26 17.06 -0.07
CA GLY A 18 3.62 15.66 0.12
C GLY A 18 2.59 14.72 -0.50
N ILE A 19 1.29 14.93 -0.23
CA ILE A 19 0.19 14.14 -0.81
C ILE A 19 0.17 14.28 -2.34
N LEU A 20 0.28 15.49 -2.87
CA LEU A 20 0.29 15.73 -4.32
C LEU A 20 1.46 15.00 -5.00
N LEU A 21 2.65 14.99 -4.38
CA LEU A 21 3.82 14.25 -4.88
C LEU A 21 3.60 12.73 -4.83
N LEU A 22 2.91 12.20 -3.82
CA LEU A 22 2.56 10.79 -3.74
C LEU A 22 1.56 10.40 -4.84
N PHE A 23 0.56 11.22 -5.13
CA PHE A 23 -0.37 10.99 -6.24
C PHE A 23 0.34 11.07 -7.60
N LEU A 24 1.23 12.05 -7.78
CA LEU A 24 2.02 12.16 -9.01
C LEU A 24 2.90 10.92 -9.23
N TRP A 25 3.59 10.45 -8.17
CA TRP A 25 4.35 9.22 -8.21
C TRP A 25 3.48 8.02 -8.65
N PHE A 26 2.30 7.86 -8.06
CA PHE A 26 1.37 6.77 -8.40
C PHE A 26 0.90 6.85 -9.86
N ILE A 27 0.59 8.05 -10.38
CA ILE A 27 0.20 8.25 -11.78
C ILE A 27 1.36 7.84 -12.71
N MET A 28 2.59 8.22 -12.38
CA MET A 28 3.78 7.86 -13.15
C MET A 28 4.03 6.36 -13.15
N ASP A 29 3.90 5.72 -11.99
CA ASP A 29 4.05 4.27 -11.81
C ASP A 29 3.01 3.47 -12.63
N CYS A 30 1.75 3.92 -12.63
CA CYS A 30 0.72 3.33 -13.48
C CYS A 30 0.98 3.56 -14.98
N SER A 31 1.49 4.74 -15.33
CA SER A 31 1.69 5.15 -16.73
C SER A 31 2.85 4.41 -17.39
N ASP A 32 3.94 4.15 -16.69
CA ASP A 32 5.11 3.47 -17.27
C ASP A 32 4.78 2.03 -17.68
N GLY A 33 4.01 1.32 -16.87
CA GLY A 33 3.51 0.00 -17.21
C GLY A 33 2.55 -0.01 -18.42
N GLU A 34 1.70 1.02 -18.58
CA GLU A 34 0.82 1.15 -19.75
C GLU A 34 1.62 1.49 -20.99
N VAL A 35 2.57 2.41 -20.91
CA VAL A 35 3.46 2.78 -22.04
C VAL A 35 4.24 1.54 -22.50
N ALA A 36 4.84 0.77 -21.59
CA ALA A 36 5.57 -0.43 -21.95
C ALA A 36 4.70 -1.45 -22.68
N ARG A 37 3.45 -1.64 -22.25
CA ARG A 37 2.48 -2.51 -22.92
C ARG A 37 2.06 -1.99 -24.28
N TYR A 38 1.82 -0.68 -24.42
CA TYR A 38 1.42 -0.06 -25.67
C TYR A 38 2.52 -0.09 -26.72
N THR A 39 3.76 0.24 -26.32
CA THR A 39 4.92 0.30 -27.22
C THR A 39 5.59 -1.06 -27.44
N GLN A 40 5.17 -2.10 -26.69
CA GLN A 40 5.81 -3.43 -26.67
C GLN A 40 7.32 -3.35 -26.33
N THR A 41 7.75 -2.30 -25.64
CA THR A 41 9.14 -2.10 -25.21
C THR A 41 9.25 -2.41 -23.71
N PHE A 42 9.91 -3.54 -23.40
CA PHE A 42 10.09 -3.98 -22.03
C PHE A 42 11.55 -3.87 -21.62
N SER A 43 11.82 -3.19 -20.51
CA SER A 43 13.15 -3.18 -19.91
C SER A 43 13.50 -4.60 -19.38
N ARG A 44 14.75 -5.02 -19.58
CA ARG A 44 15.24 -6.31 -19.07
C ARG A 44 15.10 -6.44 -17.55
N TYR A 45 15.27 -5.35 -16.82
CA TYR A 45 15.22 -5.30 -15.34
C TYR A 45 14.04 -4.47 -14.81
N GLY A 46 13.04 -4.19 -15.64
CA GLY A 46 11.94 -3.32 -15.27
C GLY A 46 11.17 -3.81 -14.04
N LYS A 47 10.89 -5.13 -13.97
CA LYS A 47 10.19 -5.74 -12.83
C LYS A 47 10.98 -5.67 -11.53
N GLU A 48 12.29 -5.85 -11.61
CA GLU A 48 13.19 -5.80 -10.44
C GLU A 48 13.31 -4.37 -9.91
N ILE A 49 13.43 -3.39 -10.81
CA ILE A 49 13.52 -1.97 -10.45
C ILE A 49 12.20 -1.53 -9.79
N ASP A 50 11.04 -1.86 -10.38
CA ASP A 50 9.72 -1.60 -9.83
C ASP A 50 9.57 -2.23 -8.43
N TYR A 51 9.98 -3.48 -8.28
CA TYR A 51 9.95 -4.15 -6.98
C TYR A 51 10.80 -3.45 -5.92
N LEU A 52 12.04 -3.09 -6.25
CA LEU A 52 12.96 -2.39 -5.34
C LEU A 52 12.44 -0.98 -4.97
N ALA A 53 11.89 -0.25 -5.95
CA ALA A 53 11.28 1.05 -5.71
C ALA A 53 10.18 0.96 -4.65
N HIS A 54 9.27 0.02 -4.79
CA HIS A 54 8.17 -0.15 -3.85
C HIS A 54 8.59 -0.65 -2.46
N ILE A 55 9.64 -1.51 -2.37
CA ILE A 55 10.18 -1.91 -1.06
C ILE A 55 10.72 -0.70 -0.29
N LEU A 56 11.21 0.32 -0.98
CA LEU A 56 11.71 1.54 -0.38
C LEU A 56 10.58 2.54 -0.10
N ASP A 57 9.71 2.78 -1.07
CA ASP A 57 8.72 3.86 -1.02
C ASP A 57 7.63 3.61 0.03
N HIS A 58 7.09 2.39 0.13
CA HIS A 58 6.02 2.08 1.07
C HIS A 58 6.44 2.26 2.55
N PRO A 59 7.58 1.72 3.02
CA PRO A 59 8.05 2.01 4.37
C PRO A 59 8.30 3.50 4.62
N CYS A 60 8.85 4.24 3.65
CA CYS A 60 9.09 5.68 3.79
C CYS A 60 7.78 6.45 4.00
N VAL A 61 6.74 6.14 3.21
CA VAL A 61 5.42 6.76 3.36
C VAL A 61 4.80 6.41 4.72
N ASN A 62 4.84 5.13 5.11
CA ASN A 62 4.31 4.70 6.42
C ASN A 62 5.06 5.34 7.60
N LEU A 63 6.38 5.49 7.51
CA LEU A 63 7.17 6.17 8.53
C LEU A 63 6.81 7.66 8.63
N SER A 64 6.57 8.34 7.52
CA SER A 64 6.15 9.74 7.52
C SER A 64 4.76 9.92 8.13
N MET A 65 3.85 8.98 7.88
CA MET A 65 2.53 8.91 8.50
C MET A 65 2.61 8.64 9.99
N TRP A 66 3.42 7.67 10.41
CA TRP A 66 3.70 7.40 11.82
C TRP A 66 4.20 8.66 12.54
N TYR A 67 5.20 9.32 11.97
CA TYR A 67 5.77 10.54 12.55
C TYR A 67 4.73 11.65 12.70
N THR A 68 3.92 11.87 11.67
CA THR A 68 2.81 12.84 11.71
C THR A 68 1.77 12.45 12.77
N TYR A 69 1.40 11.18 12.82
CA TYR A 69 0.36 10.70 13.73
C TYR A 69 0.78 10.74 15.20
N VAL A 70 2.04 10.49 15.50
CA VAL A 70 2.60 10.63 16.86
C VAL A 70 2.49 12.07 17.38
N GLN A 71 2.57 13.07 16.50
CA GLN A 71 2.47 14.49 16.90
C GLN A 71 1.05 14.93 17.28
N ILE A 72 0.02 14.27 16.73
CA ILE A 72 -1.38 14.67 16.91
C ILE A 72 -2.13 13.75 17.88
N SER A 73 -1.66 12.52 18.04
CA SER A 73 -2.35 11.49 18.82
C SER A 73 -2.11 11.68 20.32
N THR A 74 -3.17 11.47 21.10
CA THR A 74 -3.10 11.40 22.58
C THR A 74 -2.76 10.00 23.09
N TYR A 75 -2.69 9.00 22.20
CA TYR A 75 -2.38 7.62 22.56
C TYR A 75 -0.89 7.41 22.84
N ASN A 76 -0.60 6.35 23.58
CA ASN A 76 0.77 5.96 23.89
C ASN A 76 1.57 5.68 22.61
N ILE A 77 2.76 6.27 22.50
CA ILE A 77 3.65 6.11 21.33
C ILE A 77 3.97 4.65 21.02
N TYR A 78 4.05 3.78 22.01
CA TYR A 78 4.32 2.35 21.79
C TYR A 78 3.16 1.65 21.08
N ILE A 79 1.91 2.03 21.40
CA ILE A 79 0.71 1.49 20.71
C ILE A 79 0.70 1.97 19.27
N ILE A 80 0.93 3.25 19.03
CA ILE A 80 0.99 3.82 17.66
C ILE A 80 2.09 3.15 16.86
N SER A 81 3.29 3.01 17.44
CA SER A 81 4.40 2.36 16.77
C SER A 81 4.10 0.90 16.44
N ALA A 82 3.48 0.16 17.34
CA ALA A 82 3.07 -1.22 17.10
C ALA A 82 2.07 -1.32 15.94
N LEU A 83 1.10 -0.41 15.85
CA LEU A 83 0.13 -0.37 14.73
C LEU A 83 0.83 -0.12 13.39
N PHE A 84 1.74 0.87 13.31
CA PHE A 84 2.44 1.16 12.06
C PHE A 84 3.45 0.08 11.66
N ILE A 85 4.19 -0.51 12.62
CA ILE A 85 5.08 -1.64 12.36
C ILE A 85 4.27 -2.83 11.82
N THR A 86 3.11 -3.09 12.41
CA THR A 86 2.20 -4.15 11.95
C THR A 86 1.69 -3.87 10.54
N LEU A 87 1.32 -2.63 10.22
CA LEU A 87 0.88 -2.23 8.89
C LEU A 87 1.99 -2.42 7.85
N ILE A 88 3.19 -1.89 8.12
CA ILE A 88 4.36 -2.03 7.23
C ILE A 88 4.66 -3.52 6.98
N SER A 89 4.67 -4.33 8.05
CA SER A 89 4.95 -5.77 7.93
C SER A 89 3.88 -6.48 7.09
N ALA A 90 2.60 -6.18 7.30
CA ALA A 90 1.50 -6.74 6.53
C ALA A 90 1.58 -6.36 5.04
N GLU A 91 1.91 -5.11 4.73
CA GLU A 91 2.09 -4.62 3.35
C GLU A 91 3.25 -5.34 2.66
N LEU A 92 4.42 -5.42 3.29
CA LEU A 92 5.59 -6.10 2.73
C LEU A 92 5.34 -7.59 2.50
N ILE A 93 4.71 -8.28 3.44
CA ILE A 93 4.34 -9.69 3.29
C ILE A 93 3.33 -9.85 2.15
N THR A 94 2.29 -9.01 2.09
CA THR A 94 1.27 -9.05 1.04
C THR A 94 1.89 -8.84 -0.34
N ARG A 95 2.80 -7.88 -0.49
CA ARG A 95 3.50 -7.64 -1.74
C ARG A 95 4.31 -8.86 -2.19
N ASN A 96 5.09 -9.46 -1.27
CA ASN A 96 5.85 -10.67 -1.59
C ASN A 96 4.93 -11.83 -2.01
N LEU A 97 3.79 -12.02 -1.34
CA LEU A 97 2.82 -13.05 -1.71
C LEU A 97 2.18 -12.80 -3.09
N ILE A 98 1.88 -11.53 -3.44
CA ILE A 98 1.39 -11.15 -4.77
C ILE A 98 2.41 -11.50 -5.84
N ILE A 99 3.68 -11.16 -5.63
CA ILE A 99 4.75 -11.45 -6.58
C ILE A 99 4.91 -12.96 -6.78
N MET A 100 4.93 -13.75 -5.70
CA MET A 100 4.98 -15.21 -5.79
C MET A 100 3.79 -15.76 -6.61
N GLU A 101 2.59 -15.19 -6.44
CA GLU A 101 1.42 -15.61 -7.19
C GLU A 101 1.50 -15.24 -8.68
N VAL A 102 2.05 -14.08 -9.01
CA VAL A 102 2.27 -13.64 -10.41
C VAL A 102 3.28 -14.54 -11.11
N TYR A 103 4.42 -14.83 -10.48
CA TYR A 103 5.42 -15.76 -11.05
C TYR A 103 4.86 -17.18 -11.31
N ASP A 104 3.94 -17.65 -10.47
CA ASP A 104 3.28 -18.95 -10.68
C ASP A 104 2.27 -18.91 -11.85
N LYS A 105 1.60 -17.78 -12.07
CA LYS A 105 0.65 -17.58 -13.18
C LYS A 105 1.34 -17.47 -14.54
N ASP A 106 2.49 -16.83 -14.63
CA ASP A 106 3.28 -16.74 -15.87
C ASP A 106 3.66 -18.15 -16.38
N LYS A 107 3.75 -19.15 -15.50
CA LYS A 107 3.96 -20.55 -15.85
C LYS A 107 2.69 -21.30 -16.29
N LYS A 108 1.50 -20.79 -15.95
CA LYS A 108 0.20 -21.47 -16.14
C LYS A 108 -0.79 -20.70 -17.03
N ALA A 109 -0.33 -19.69 -17.79
CA ALA A 109 -1.20 -18.82 -18.58
C ALA A 109 -2.13 -19.61 -19.50
N LYS A 110 -3.34 -19.92 -19.02
CA LYS A 110 -4.56 -20.20 -19.81
C LYS A 110 -5.81 -20.17 -18.92
N ASN A 111 -6.75 -19.26 -19.26
CA ASN A 111 -8.19 -19.31 -18.93
C ASN A 111 -8.63 -19.08 -17.47
N ASP A 112 -8.15 -18.06 -16.78
CA ASP A 112 -8.85 -17.58 -15.58
C ASP A 112 -9.96 -16.58 -15.97
N LYS A 113 -11.22 -16.94 -15.68
CA LYS A 113 -12.35 -16.00 -15.77
C LYS A 113 -12.07 -14.82 -14.86
N VAL A 114 -11.97 -13.62 -15.44
CA VAL A 114 -11.82 -12.39 -14.68
C VAL A 114 -13.09 -12.16 -13.87
N PHE A 115 -13.02 -12.39 -12.56
CA PHE A 115 -14.12 -12.07 -11.65
C PHE A 115 -14.20 -10.55 -11.51
N LYS A 116 -15.30 -9.95 -12.00
CA LYS A 116 -15.58 -8.53 -11.80
C LYS A 116 -16.36 -8.35 -10.49
N PRO A 117 -15.75 -7.81 -9.42
CA PRO A 117 -16.49 -7.51 -8.19
C PRO A 117 -17.54 -6.41 -8.44
N SER A 118 -18.58 -6.36 -7.60
CA SER A 118 -19.50 -5.21 -7.57
C SER A 118 -18.69 -3.92 -7.39
N TRP A 119 -19.13 -2.81 -8.03
CA TRP A 119 -18.41 -1.55 -7.99
C TRP A 119 -18.16 -1.02 -6.57
N MET A 120 -19.11 -1.19 -5.64
CA MET A 120 -18.93 -0.82 -4.23
C MET A 120 -17.85 -1.67 -3.54
N LYS A 121 -17.87 -2.99 -3.77
CA LYS A 121 -16.84 -3.89 -3.25
C LYS A 121 -15.48 -3.56 -3.84
N TRP A 122 -15.43 -3.25 -5.12
CA TRP A 122 -14.21 -2.83 -5.80
C TRP A 122 -13.65 -1.54 -5.17
N LEU A 123 -14.50 -0.50 -5.00
CA LEU A 123 -14.10 0.77 -4.40
C LEU A 123 -13.59 0.59 -2.96
N PHE A 124 -14.32 -0.19 -2.15
CA PHE A 124 -13.88 -0.50 -0.78
C PHE A 124 -12.51 -1.18 -0.73
N LEU A 125 -12.28 -2.17 -1.61
CA LEU A 125 -11.00 -2.85 -1.71
C LEU A 125 -9.88 -1.90 -2.14
N GLN A 126 -10.16 -0.92 -3.00
CA GLN A 126 -9.17 0.08 -3.44
C GLN A 126 -8.76 1.03 -2.30
N ILE A 127 -9.67 1.39 -1.40
CA ILE A 127 -9.39 2.34 -0.32
C ILE A 127 -8.69 1.65 0.87
N VAL A 128 -9.08 0.40 1.19
CA VAL A 128 -8.69 -0.25 2.45
C VAL A 128 -7.46 -1.12 2.31
N TYR A 129 -7.27 -1.75 1.15
CA TYR A 129 -6.21 -2.72 0.97
C TYR A 129 -5.00 -2.18 0.21
N PHE A 130 -3.86 -2.80 0.52
CA PHE A 130 -2.65 -2.66 -0.25
C PHE A 130 -2.88 -3.00 -1.75
N PRO A 131 -2.30 -2.26 -2.71
CA PRO A 131 -1.30 -1.17 -2.53
C PRO A 131 -1.92 0.22 -2.32
N ASN A 132 -3.20 0.44 -2.63
CA ASN A 132 -3.79 1.76 -2.75
C ASN A 132 -3.98 2.49 -1.41
N ILE A 133 -3.98 1.75 -0.29
CA ILE A 133 -4.04 2.35 1.06
C ILE A 133 -2.94 3.39 1.28
N VAL A 134 -1.78 3.22 0.67
CA VAL A 134 -0.63 4.15 0.76
C VAL A 134 -0.97 5.54 0.24
N LEU A 135 -1.97 5.68 -0.64
CA LEU A 135 -2.44 6.96 -1.15
C LEU A 135 -3.54 7.58 -0.27
N PHE A 136 -4.43 6.75 0.25
CA PHE A 136 -5.61 7.24 0.99
C PHE A 136 -5.31 7.50 2.46
N LEU A 137 -4.43 6.73 3.09
CA LEU A 137 -4.09 6.89 4.50
C LEU A 137 -3.45 8.25 4.83
N PRO A 138 -2.56 8.85 4.02
CA PRO A 138 -2.09 10.21 4.25
C PRO A 138 -3.19 11.26 4.27
N ILE A 139 -4.22 11.12 3.42
CA ILE A 139 -5.38 12.01 3.39
C ILE A 139 -6.18 11.88 4.69
N ILE A 140 -6.38 10.65 5.17
CA ILE A 140 -7.08 10.37 6.42
C ILE A 140 -6.32 11.00 7.60
N ILE A 141 -5.01 10.82 7.66
CA ILE A 141 -4.17 11.41 8.72
C ILE A 141 -4.14 12.94 8.62
N LEU A 142 -4.14 13.50 7.41
CA LEU A 142 -4.22 14.95 7.22
C LEU A 142 -5.54 15.52 7.77
N GLY A 143 -6.66 14.83 7.56
CA GLY A 143 -7.96 15.24 8.12
C GLY A 143 -7.95 15.29 9.65
N ASP A 144 -7.30 14.35 10.32
CA ASP A 144 -7.10 14.36 11.76
C ASP A 144 -6.12 15.48 12.18
N TYR A 145 -5.03 15.68 11.43
CA TYR A 145 -4.05 16.73 11.67
C TYR A 145 -4.66 18.14 11.67
N VAL A 146 -5.66 18.39 10.84
CA VAL A 146 -6.41 19.67 10.80
C VAL A 146 -7.62 19.70 11.74
N GLY A 147 -7.83 18.64 12.53
CA GLY A 147 -8.86 18.58 13.56
C GLY A 147 -10.28 18.34 13.05
N LEU A 148 -10.45 17.80 11.85
CA LEU A 148 -11.78 17.48 11.29
C LEU A 148 -12.44 16.28 11.98
N TYR A 149 -11.64 15.29 12.38
CA TYR A 149 -12.09 14.04 13.05
C TYR A 149 -10.91 13.33 13.71
N ASN A 150 -11.20 12.34 14.53
CA ASN A 150 -10.18 11.47 15.12
C ASN A 150 -10.02 10.21 14.24
N SER A 151 -8.85 10.03 13.65
CA SER A 151 -8.57 8.92 12.72
C SER A 151 -8.20 7.60 13.40
N SER A 152 -8.11 7.55 14.73
CA SER A 152 -7.62 6.37 15.48
C SER A 152 -8.39 5.10 15.18
N TYR A 153 -9.73 5.17 15.16
CA TYR A 153 -10.57 4.02 14.85
C TYR A 153 -10.44 3.57 13.39
N ILE A 154 -10.29 4.54 12.49
CA ILE A 154 -10.11 4.27 11.06
C ILE A 154 -8.75 3.57 10.86
N LEU A 155 -7.69 4.07 11.49
CA LEU A 155 -6.37 3.47 11.44
C LEU A 155 -6.38 2.03 12.01
N ALA A 156 -6.97 1.82 13.18
CA ALA A 156 -7.10 0.49 13.79
C ALA A 156 -7.87 -0.47 12.87
N PHE A 157 -8.97 -0.02 12.27
CA PHE A 157 -9.74 -0.81 11.30
C PHE A 157 -8.91 -1.17 10.06
N ILE A 158 -8.17 -0.22 9.49
CA ILE A 158 -7.31 -0.44 8.33
C ILE A 158 -6.21 -1.47 8.65
N VAL A 159 -5.55 -1.35 9.81
CA VAL A 159 -4.52 -2.32 10.24
C VAL A 159 -5.12 -3.71 10.39
N ALA A 160 -6.27 -3.84 11.06
CA ALA A 160 -6.96 -5.11 11.22
C ALA A 160 -7.37 -5.74 9.87
N ALA A 161 -7.92 -4.94 8.97
CA ALA A 161 -8.32 -5.40 7.64
C ALA A 161 -7.13 -5.88 6.81
N ASN A 162 -6.01 -5.16 6.85
CA ASN A 162 -4.77 -5.57 6.15
C ASN A 162 -4.17 -6.85 6.74
N LEU A 163 -4.15 -6.99 8.06
CA LEU A 163 -3.73 -8.24 8.72
C LEU A 163 -4.58 -9.45 8.29
N LEU A 164 -5.89 -9.30 8.31
CA LEU A 164 -6.82 -10.37 7.88
C LEU A 164 -6.61 -10.74 6.41
N ASN A 165 -6.41 -9.74 5.56
CA ASN A 165 -6.11 -9.98 4.14
C ASN A 165 -4.78 -10.72 3.96
N THR A 166 -3.72 -10.27 4.62
CA THR A 166 -2.39 -10.90 4.58
C THR A 166 -2.46 -12.35 5.08
N ALA A 167 -3.12 -12.59 6.20
CA ALA A 167 -3.30 -13.94 6.76
C ALA A 167 -4.07 -14.86 5.80
N ASN A 168 -5.12 -14.35 5.14
CA ASN A 168 -5.89 -15.09 4.16
C ASN A 168 -5.06 -15.43 2.90
N MET A 169 -4.27 -14.49 2.41
CA MET A 169 -3.36 -14.71 1.28
C MET A 169 -2.29 -15.74 1.66
N TYR A 170 -1.66 -15.59 2.81
CA TYR A 170 -0.67 -16.54 3.33
C TYR A 170 -1.23 -17.97 3.41
N ARG A 171 -2.45 -18.11 4.00
CA ARG A 171 -3.14 -19.41 4.06
C ARG A 171 -3.40 -20.01 2.67
N LYS A 172 -3.79 -19.19 1.68
CA LYS A 172 -4.02 -19.64 0.31
C LYS A 172 -2.71 -20.13 -0.34
N THR A 173 -1.64 -19.40 -0.16
CA THR A 173 -0.31 -19.75 -0.70
C THR A 173 0.19 -21.06 -0.08
N LEU A 174 0.10 -21.21 1.26
CA LEU A 174 0.45 -22.47 1.92
C LEU A 174 -0.34 -23.66 1.38
N LYS A 175 -1.67 -23.51 1.22
CA LYS A 175 -2.50 -24.59 0.66
C LYS A 175 -2.09 -24.97 -0.77
N LYS A 176 -1.61 -24.01 -1.59
CA LYS A 176 -1.08 -24.33 -2.92
C LYS A 176 0.23 -25.10 -2.83
N CYS A 177 1.14 -24.70 -1.94
CA CYS A 177 2.40 -25.41 -1.72
C CYS A 177 2.18 -26.86 -1.26
N TYR A 178 1.28 -27.08 -0.29
CA TYR A 178 0.96 -28.44 0.19
C TYR A 178 0.28 -29.35 -0.84
N LYS A 179 -0.42 -28.77 -1.83
CA LYS A 179 -1.03 -29.55 -2.90
C LYS A 179 -0.05 -29.89 -4.04
N ALA A 180 1.10 -29.26 -4.05
CA ALA A 180 2.14 -29.46 -5.05
C ALA A 180 3.22 -30.46 -4.60
N LEU A 181 3.19 -30.86 -3.32
CA LEU A 181 3.98 -31.95 -2.72
C LEU A 181 3.24 -33.27 -2.85
#